data_c20a7347e5e4ed66e2572a22015ce743
#
_entry.id   c20a7347e5e4ed66e2572a22015ce743
#
_cell.length_a   1.000
_cell.length_b   1.000
_cell.length_c   1.000
_cell.angle_alpha   90.00
_cell.angle_beta   90.00
_cell.angle_gamma   90.00
#
_symmetry.space_group_name_H-M   'P 1'
#
loop_
_entity.id
_entity.type
_entity.pdbx_description
1 polymer ?
#
loop_
_entity_poly.entity_id
_entity_poly.type
_entity_poly.pdbx_seq_one_letter_code
_entity_poly.pdbx_strand_id
1 'polypeptide(L)'
;MLQPTGIALLDKITGGGFPRPAAISLMGPIGSGKSTLIRELVSNFLRQGCHVLYYCIDDPADIVKLGLEDHHIAVSKIEEEGRLKFVDMFSLGAQKLAESLPRMDPGEILEETMKFQDLLNHGREFALKPTENAKILVMDSITPFFLLTEAKRVFQYVQVMRFATRIARAVTLAALHTEVVDVSIENATANLADGVVEMRKRTGEVLLKGGTLKVLRMGRNVTPSRGYYYQITNQGIVFSNTPLI
;
A
#
# COMPACT_ATOMS: atom_id res chain seq x y z
N MET A 1 16.49 -1.14 12.04
CA MET A 1 16.87 -0.08 11.09
C MET A 1 15.61 0.64 10.68
N LEU A 2 15.65 1.96 10.47
CA LEU A 2 14.49 2.72 9.97
C LEU A 2 14.68 3.02 8.48
N GLN A 3 13.58 3.04 7.74
CA GLN A 3 13.51 3.49 6.36
C GLN A 3 12.79 4.85 6.35
N PRO A 4 13.49 5.96 6.07
CA PRO A 4 12.87 7.27 5.99
C PRO A 4 11.74 7.29 4.95
N THR A 5 10.60 7.87 5.30
CA THR A 5 9.46 7.97 4.39
C THR A 5 9.63 9.10 3.37
N GLY A 6 10.53 10.04 3.67
CA GLY A 6 10.69 11.27 2.89
C GLY A 6 9.56 12.29 3.11
N ILE A 7 8.62 11.99 4.01
CA ILE A 7 7.56 12.90 4.45
C ILE A 7 7.91 13.35 5.86
N ALA A 8 8.35 14.60 5.99
CA ALA A 8 8.94 15.15 7.22
C ALA A 8 8.06 14.92 8.46
N LEU A 9 6.73 15.07 8.33
CA LEU A 9 5.82 14.83 9.44
C LEU A 9 5.78 13.34 9.82
N LEU A 10 5.67 12.43 8.85
CA LEU A 10 5.66 10.99 9.12
C LEU A 10 6.97 10.56 9.76
N ASP A 11 8.10 11.01 9.25
CA ASP A 11 9.40 10.71 9.83
C ASP A 11 9.50 11.21 11.27
N LYS A 12 9.03 12.44 11.54
CA LYS A 12 8.99 12.99 12.90
C LYS A 12 8.15 12.16 13.86
N ILE A 13 6.92 11.77 13.48
CA ILE A 13 6.01 11.06 14.38
C ILE A 13 6.32 9.57 14.52
N THR A 14 7.06 8.99 13.57
CA THR A 14 7.52 7.59 13.60
C THR A 14 8.94 7.42 14.15
N GLY A 15 9.61 8.53 14.47
CA GLY A 15 10.97 8.50 15.03
C GLY A 15 12.05 8.28 13.99
N GLY A 16 11.82 8.69 12.72
CA GLY A 16 12.81 8.67 11.63
C GLY A 16 12.41 7.78 10.44
N GLY A 17 11.17 7.33 10.37
CA GLY A 17 10.67 6.52 9.27
C GLY A 17 10.04 5.20 9.68
N PHE A 18 9.77 4.34 8.71
CA PHE A 18 9.19 3.03 8.95
C PHE A 18 10.23 2.01 9.44
N PRO A 19 9.90 1.18 10.44
CA PRO A 19 10.77 0.07 10.83
C PRO A 19 11.05 -0.87 9.65
N ARG A 20 12.24 -1.39 9.55
CA ARG A 20 12.62 -2.37 8.53
C ARG A 20 13.33 -3.57 9.17
N PRO A 21 12.79 -4.79 9.06
CA PRO A 21 11.57 -5.20 8.33
C PRO A 21 10.29 -4.82 9.07
N ALA A 22 9.25 -4.42 8.33
CA ALA A 22 7.90 -4.21 8.87
C ALA A 22 6.81 -4.26 7.80
N ALA A 23 5.63 -4.75 8.18
CA ALA A 23 4.40 -4.63 7.42
C ALA A 23 3.57 -3.47 7.99
N ILE A 24 3.28 -2.47 7.15
CA ILE A 24 2.54 -1.26 7.50
C ILE A 24 1.17 -1.31 6.82
N SER A 25 0.11 -1.22 7.61
CA SER A 25 -1.25 -1.11 7.11
C SER A 25 -1.67 0.36 7.03
N LEU A 26 -2.13 0.78 5.86
CA LEU A 26 -2.73 2.09 5.61
C LEU A 26 -4.24 1.93 5.54
N MET A 27 -4.94 2.36 6.58
CA MET A 27 -6.37 2.11 6.76
C MET A 27 -7.18 3.40 6.61
N GLY A 28 -8.37 3.30 6.05
CA GLY A 28 -9.30 4.44 5.96
C GLY A 28 -10.39 4.23 4.91
N PRO A 29 -11.47 5.04 4.94
CA PRO A 29 -12.57 4.90 3.98
C PRO A 29 -12.14 5.22 2.55
N ILE A 30 -12.98 4.85 1.59
CA ILE A 30 -12.78 5.17 0.17
C ILE A 30 -12.62 6.69 0.00
N GLY A 31 -11.61 7.09 -0.79
CA GLY A 31 -11.31 8.51 -1.08
C GLY A 31 -10.65 9.26 0.08
N SER A 32 -10.12 8.57 1.11
CA SER A 32 -9.29 9.20 2.14
C SER A 32 -7.84 9.50 1.68
N GLY A 33 -7.47 9.21 0.44
CA GLY A 33 -6.15 9.51 -0.11
C GLY A 33 -5.05 8.48 0.18
N LYS A 34 -5.42 7.24 0.54
CA LYS A 34 -4.43 6.16 0.80
C LYS A 34 -3.53 5.92 -0.41
N SER A 35 -4.11 5.74 -1.60
CA SER A 35 -3.33 5.51 -2.83
C SER A 35 -2.47 6.71 -3.19
N THR A 36 -2.93 7.95 -2.93
CA THR A 36 -2.11 9.16 -3.09
C THR A 36 -0.92 9.14 -2.13
N LEU A 37 -1.14 8.79 -0.85
CA LEU A 37 -0.05 8.65 0.12
C LEU A 37 0.93 7.54 -0.28
N ILE A 38 0.44 6.41 -0.76
CA ILE A 38 1.29 5.31 -1.25
C ILE A 38 2.16 5.77 -2.40
N ARG A 39 1.60 6.44 -3.41
CA ARG A 39 2.35 6.95 -4.57
C ARG A 39 3.42 7.95 -4.15
N GLU A 40 3.13 8.84 -3.22
CA GLU A 40 4.12 9.77 -2.66
C GLU A 40 5.24 9.05 -1.90
N LEU A 41 4.88 8.08 -1.04
CA LEU A 41 5.86 7.24 -0.33
C LEU A 41 6.75 6.46 -1.30
N VAL A 42 6.14 5.81 -2.31
CA VAL A 42 6.86 5.05 -3.34
C VAL A 42 7.81 5.97 -4.11
N SER A 43 7.35 7.14 -4.51
CA SER A 43 8.19 8.15 -5.18
C SER A 43 9.40 8.52 -4.35
N ASN A 44 9.21 8.75 -3.06
CA ASN A 44 10.31 9.07 -2.14
C ASN A 44 11.27 7.88 -1.95
N PHE A 45 10.76 6.65 -1.85
CA PHE A 45 11.60 5.46 -1.75
C PHE A 45 12.41 5.22 -3.04
N LEU A 46 11.82 5.42 -4.21
CA LEU A 46 12.53 5.32 -5.49
C LEU A 46 13.64 6.36 -5.62
N ARG A 47 13.43 7.60 -5.14
CA ARG A 47 14.49 8.64 -5.06
C ARG A 47 15.62 8.25 -4.12
N GLN A 48 15.33 7.50 -3.05
CA GLN A 48 16.31 6.95 -2.11
C GLN A 48 17.04 5.71 -2.65
N GLY A 49 16.77 5.29 -3.90
CA GLY A 49 17.38 4.12 -4.51
C GLY A 49 16.76 2.78 -4.10
N CYS A 50 15.62 2.77 -3.42
CA CYS A 50 14.94 1.54 -3.03
C CYS A 50 14.47 0.74 -4.25
N HIS A 51 14.38 -0.58 -4.07
CA HIS A 51 13.68 -1.45 -5.02
C HIS A 51 12.22 -1.59 -4.62
N VAL A 52 11.31 -1.46 -5.57
CA VAL A 52 9.85 -1.49 -5.34
C VAL A 52 9.20 -2.59 -6.16
N LEU A 53 8.38 -3.42 -5.52
CA LEU A 53 7.41 -4.31 -6.15
C LEU A 53 6.02 -3.78 -5.84
N TYR A 54 5.27 -3.37 -6.86
CA TYR A 54 3.94 -2.79 -6.73
C TYR A 54 2.88 -3.71 -7.32
N TYR A 55 1.99 -4.22 -6.47
CA TYR A 55 0.79 -4.95 -6.90
C TYR A 55 -0.33 -3.94 -7.16
N CYS A 56 -0.71 -3.81 -8.42
CA CYS A 56 -1.82 -3.00 -8.91
C CYS A 56 -3.10 -3.83 -8.84
N ILE A 57 -3.91 -3.58 -7.81
CA ILE A 57 -5.11 -4.38 -7.52
C ILE A 57 -6.37 -3.56 -7.79
N ASP A 58 -6.45 -2.33 -7.26
CA ASP A 58 -7.60 -1.44 -7.44
C ASP A 58 -7.53 -0.63 -8.74
N ASP A 59 -6.34 -0.26 -9.16
CA ASP A 59 -6.06 0.49 -10.40
C ASP A 59 -5.12 -0.30 -11.30
N PRO A 60 -5.21 -0.19 -12.64
CA PRO A 60 -4.25 -0.76 -13.57
C PRO A 60 -2.88 -0.04 -13.48
N ALA A 61 -1.82 -0.74 -13.93
CA ALA A 61 -0.45 -0.23 -13.78
C ALA A 61 -0.20 1.09 -14.51
N ASP A 62 -0.86 1.35 -15.63
CA ASP A 62 -0.74 2.61 -16.37
C ASP A 62 -1.23 3.82 -15.56
N ILE A 63 -2.34 3.68 -14.83
CA ILE A 63 -2.84 4.73 -13.91
C ILE A 63 -1.90 4.94 -12.73
N VAL A 64 -1.33 3.86 -12.19
CA VAL A 64 -0.33 3.97 -11.12
C VAL A 64 0.94 4.67 -11.62
N LYS A 65 1.41 4.34 -12.83
CA LYS A 65 2.57 4.97 -13.47
C LYS A 65 2.37 6.47 -13.66
N LEU A 66 1.23 6.88 -14.22
CA LEU A 66 0.88 8.31 -14.34
C LEU A 66 0.95 9.03 -13.00
N GLY A 67 0.39 8.43 -11.95
CA GLY A 67 0.45 9.01 -10.61
C GLY A 67 1.88 9.10 -10.02
N LEU A 68 2.82 8.23 -10.41
CA LEU A 68 4.24 8.36 -10.04
C LEU A 68 4.95 9.42 -10.89
N GLU A 69 4.59 9.56 -12.16
CA GLU A 69 5.12 10.60 -13.05
C GLU A 69 4.69 12.00 -12.61
N ASP A 70 3.48 12.17 -12.08
CA ASP A 70 3.01 13.40 -11.43
C ASP A 70 3.94 13.83 -10.27
N HIS A 71 4.56 12.86 -9.61
CA HIS A 71 5.60 13.08 -8.60
C HIS A 71 7.02 13.19 -9.21
N HIS A 72 7.16 13.45 -10.51
CA HIS A 72 8.43 13.59 -11.21
C HIS A 72 9.35 12.37 -11.12
N ILE A 73 8.77 11.18 -11.14
CA ILE A 73 9.51 9.91 -11.22
C ILE A 73 9.64 9.50 -12.69
N ALA A 74 10.85 9.28 -13.16
CA ALA A 74 11.11 8.73 -14.48
C ALA A 74 10.83 7.22 -14.49
N VAL A 75 9.52 6.84 -14.52
CA VAL A 75 9.04 5.47 -14.29
C VAL A 75 9.72 4.49 -15.24
N SER A 76 9.69 4.73 -16.55
CA SER A 76 10.27 3.82 -17.56
C SER A 76 11.75 3.55 -17.29
N LYS A 77 12.54 4.58 -16.99
CA LYS A 77 13.96 4.44 -16.66
C LYS A 77 14.19 3.56 -15.43
N ILE A 78 13.39 3.74 -14.38
CA ILE A 78 13.53 2.97 -13.14
C ILE A 78 13.09 1.52 -13.32
N GLU A 79 12.09 1.25 -14.20
CA GLU A 79 11.73 -0.11 -14.61
C GLU A 79 12.89 -0.78 -15.37
N GLU A 80 13.50 -0.08 -16.34
CA GLU A 80 14.69 -0.57 -17.08
C GLU A 80 15.87 -0.87 -16.16
N GLU A 81 16.10 -0.06 -15.13
CA GLU A 81 17.09 -0.31 -14.07
C GLU A 81 16.71 -1.51 -13.18
N GLY A 82 15.53 -2.07 -13.32
CA GLY A 82 15.02 -3.21 -12.53
C GLY A 82 14.78 -2.87 -11.05
N ARG A 83 14.62 -1.58 -10.72
CA ARG A 83 14.31 -1.09 -9.37
C ARG A 83 12.81 -0.93 -9.10
N LEU A 84 11.99 -0.86 -10.15
CA LEU A 84 10.53 -0.83 -10.05
C LEU A 84 9.97 -1.97 -10.89
N LYS A 85 9.07 -2.76 -10.31
CA LYS A 85 8.33 -3.82 -10.99
C LYS A 85 6.86 -3.70 -10.60
N PHE A 86 5.99 -3.72 -11.61
CA PHE A 86 4.55 -3.83 -11.40
C PHE A 86 4.08 -5.26 -11.60
N VAL A 87 3.11 -5.67 -10.79
CA VAL A 87 2.29 -6.87 -10.99
C VAL A 87 0.86 -6.37 -11.18
N ASP A 88 0.46 -6.25 -12.43
CA ASP A 88 -0.83 -5.66 -12.82
C ASP A 88 -1.93 -6.73 -12.80
N MET A 89 -2.52 -6.88 -11.62
CA MET A 89 -3.61 -7.82 -11.42
C MET A 89 -4.93 -7.31 -11.98
N PHE A 90 -5.11 -5.99 -12.01
CA PHE A 90 -6.31 -5.38 -12.56
C PHE A 90 -6.43 -5.67 -14.06
N SER A 91 -5.38 -5.37 -14.83
CA SER A 91 -5.37 -5.61 -16.29
C SER A 91 -5.42 -7.09 -16.63
N LEU A 92 -4.77 -7.95 -15.82
CA LEU A 92 -4.85 -9.41 -15.99
C LEU A 92 -6.30 -9.91 -15.81
N GLY A 93 -7.03 -9.37 -14.83
CA GLY A 93 -8.45 -9.69 -14.62
C GLY A 93 -9.32 -9.24 -15.80
N ALA A 94 -9.11 -8.02 -16.27
CA ALA A 94 -9.84 -7.48 -17.41
C ALA A 94 -9.58 -8.29 -18.69
N GLN A 95 -8.33 -8.71 -18.93
CA GLN A 95 -7.97 -9.56 -20.09
C GLN A 95 -8.66 -10.93 -19.99
N LYS A 96 -8.57 -11.60 -18.84
CA LYS A 96 -9.24 -12.89 -18.63
C LYS A 96 -10.75 -12.80 -18.80
N LEU A 97 -11.37 -11.72 -18.30
CA LEU A 97 -12.79 -11.47 -18.51
C LEU A 97 -13.12 -11.40 -20.01
N ALA A 98 -12.35 -10.62 -20.78
CA ALA A 98 -12.57 -10.47 -22.22
C ALA A 98 -12.39 -11.79 -23.00
N GLU A 99 -11.44 -12.63 -22.62
CA GLU A 99 -11.16 -13.93 -23.26
C GLU A 99 -12.17 -15.00 -22.87
N SER A 100 -12.75 -14.94 -21.66
CA SER A 100 -13.56 -16.00 -21.08
C SER A 100 -15.07 -15.78 -21.25
N LEU A 101 -15.53 -14.54 -21.55
CA LEU A 101 -16.93 -14.29 -21.84
C LEU A 101 -17.32 -14.91 -23.23
N PRO A 102 -18.41 -15.63 -23.32
CA PRO A 102 -19.48 -15.90 -22.34
C PRO A 102 -19.34 -17.24 -21.57
N ARG A 103 -18.18 -17.80 -21.44
CA ARG A 103 -17.94 -19.20 -21.02
C ARG A 103 -17.73 -19.41 -19.51
N MET A 104 -17.37 -18.37 -18.78
CA MET A 104 -17.10 -18.45 -17.33
C MET A 104 -17.93 -17.45 -16.55
N ASP A 105 -18.26 -17.81 -15.32
CA ASP A 105 -18.89 -16.89 -14.36
C ASP A 105 -17.87 -15.78 -13.98
N PRO A 106 -18.30 -14.51 -13.87
CA PRO A 106 -17.41 -13.40 -13.50
C PRO A 106 -16.69 -13.63 -12.16
N GLY A 107 -17.31 -14.31 -11.20
CA GLY A 107 -16.68 -14.66 -9.92
C GLY A 107 -15.53 -15.64 -10.09
N GLU A 108 -15.67 -16.66 -10.94
CA GLU A 108 -14.60 -17.62 -11.26
C GLU A 108 -13.41 -16.94 -11.92
N ILE A 109 -13.66 -15.96 -12.81
CA ILE A 109 -12.59 -15.18 -13.47
C ILE A 109 -11.80 -14.39 -12.44
N LEU A 110 -12.49 -13.75 -11.48
CA LEU A 110 -11.84 -12.99 -10.42
C LEU A 110 -11.03 -13.88 -9.48
N GLU A 111 -11.56 -15.07 -9.08
CA GLU A 111 -10.82 -16.04 -8.28
C GLU A 111 -9.57 -16.53 -9.02
N GLU A 112 -9.66 -16.79 -10.31
CA GLU A 112 -8.51 -17.20 -11.13
C GLU A 112 -7.46 -16.09 -11.27
N THR A 113 -7.89 -14.84 -11.38
CA THR A 113 -6.99 -13.70 -11.51
C THR A 113 -6.25 -13.38 -10.22
N MET A 114 -6.94 -13.56 -9.09
CA MET A 114 -6.38 -13.29 -7.75
C MET A 114 -5.78 -14.53 -7.10
N LYS A 115 -5.15 -15.44 -7.89
CA LYS A 115 -4.45 -16.59 -7.32
C LYS A 115 -3.33 -16.11 -6.40
N PHE A 116 -3.50 -16.35 -5.10
CA PHE A 116 -2.50 -16.03 -4.07
C PHE A 116 -1.13 -16.64 -4.37
N GLN A 117 -1.10 -17.78 -5.09
CA GLN A 117 0.15 -18.44 -5.46
C GLN A 117 1.01 -17.56 -6.39
N ASP A 118 0.40 -16.89 -7.37
CA ASP A 118 1.13 -16.02 -8.31
C ASP A 118 1.66 -14.78 -7.60
N LEU A 119 0.86 -14.19 -6.71
CA LEU A 119 1.31 -13.10 -5.85
C LEU A 119 2.50 -13.51 -4.98
N LEU A 120 2.43 -14.70 -4.38
CA LEU A 120 3.51 -15.24 -3.56
C LEU A 120 4.78 -15.49 -4.38
N ASN A 121 4.65 -15.99 -5.61
CA ASN A 121 5.79 -16.22 -6.51
C ASN A 121 6.50 -14.91 -6.84
N HIS A 122 5.79 -13.87 -7.24
CA HIS A 122 6.37 -12.55 -7.48
C HIS A 122 7.02 -11.96 -6.22
N GLY A 123 6.34 -12.06 -5.08
CA GLY A 123 6.87 -11.62 -3.80
C GLY A 123 8.14 -12.37 -3.40
N ARG A 124 8.19 -13.70 -3.64
CA ARG A 124 9.36 -14.54 -3.37
C ARG A 124 10.54 -14.17 -4.25
N GLU A 125 10.33 -14.04 -5.57
CA GLU A 125 11.39 -13.61 -6.50
C GLU A 125 11.98 -12.27 -6.05
N PHE A 126 11.12 -11.31 -5.76
CA PHE A 126 11.55 -10.01 -5.28
C PHE A 126 12.29 -10.09 -3.93
N ALA A 127 11.79 -10.90 -3.00
CA ALA A 127 12.40 -11.09 -1.69
C ALA A 127 13.81 -11.66 -1.77
N LEU A 128 14.02 -12.62 -2.68
CA LEU A 128 15.29 -13.34 -2.85
C LEU A 128 16.30 -12.60 -3.76
N LYS A 129 15.85 -11.60 -4.54
CA LYS A 129 16.76 -10.83 -5.41
C LYS A 129 17.84 -10.16 -4.55
N PRO A 130 19.14 -10.39 -4.79
CA PRO A 130 20.20 -9.73 -4.04
C PRO A 130 20.19 -8.22 -4.30
N THR A 131 20.26 -7.43 -3.24
CA THR A 131 20.44 -5.97 -3.32
C THR A 131 20.89 -5.43 -1.95
N GLU A 132 21.73 -4.41 -1.96
CA GLU A 132 22.13 -3.67 -0.77
C GLU A 132 21.07 -2.64 -0.36
N ASN A 133 20.25 -2.21 -1.34
CA ASN A 133 19.21 -1.21 -1.14
C ASN A 133 17.97 -1.79 -0.43
N ALA A 134 17.18 -0.91 0.15
CA ALA A 134 15.93 -1.30 0.78
C ALA A 134 14.92 -1.83 -0.26
N LYS A 135 14.16 -2.82 0.16
CA LYS A 135 13.04 -3.38 -0.62
C LYS A 135 11.73 -2.88 -0.06
N ILE A 136 10.87 -2.44 -0.95
CA ILE A 136 9.51 -1.97 -0.65
C ILE A 136 8.54 -2.84 -1.43
N LEU A 137 7.54 -3.38 -0.75
CA LEU A 137 6.47 -4.13 -1.36
C LEU A 137 5.16 -3.35 -1.13
N VAL A 138 4.38 -3.14 -2.17
CA VAL A 138 3.13 -2.37 -2.11
C VAL A 138 1.97 -3.24 -2.56
N MET A 139 0.86 -3.18 -1.81
CA MET A 139 -0.42 -3.80 -2.14
C MET A 139 -1.51 -2.73 -2.05
N ASP A 140 -1.95 -2.24 -3.19
CA ASP A 140 -2.95 -1.15 -3.28
C ASP A 140 -4.17 -1.63 -4.09
N SER A 141 -5.20 -2.17 -3.42
CA SER A 141 -5.35 -2.48 -1.98
C SER A 141 -5.58 -3.99 -1.73
N ILE A 142 -5.56 -4.42 -0.45
CA ILE A 142 -5.92 -5.81 -0.10
C ILE A 142 -7.43 -6.01 0.09
N THR A 143 -8.23 -4.96 0.00
CA THR A 143 -9.69 -4.99 0.21
C THR A 143 -10.41 -5.95 -0.73
N PRO A 144 -10.15 -5.98 -2.06
CA PRO A 144 -10.82 -6.88 -2.97
C PRO A 144 -10.68 -8.35 -2.59
N PHE A 145 -9.55 -8.75 -2.01
CA PHE A 145 -9.37 -10.13 -1.57
C PHE A 145 -10.37 -10.56 -0.49
N PHE A 146 -10.72 -9.65 0.43
CA PHE A 146 -11.72 -9.92 1.47
C PHE A 146 -13.16 -9.97 0.93
N LEU A 147 -13.42 -9.35 -0.22
CA LEU A 147 -14.72 -9.36 -0.87
C LEU A 147 -14.91 -10.58 -1.77
N LEU A 148 -13.82 -11.16 -2.28
CA LEU A 148 -13.82 -12.22 -3.28
C LEU A 148 -13.52 -13.61 -2.71
N THR A 149 -12.98 -13.70 -1.49
CA THR A 149 -12.65 -14.98 -0.87
C THR A 149 -12.83 -14.97 0.64
N GLU A 150 -12.79 -16.11 1.27
CA GLU A 150 -12.92 -16.25 2.71
C GLU A 150 -11.82 -15.47 3.45
N ALA A 151 -12.20 -14.69 4.44
CA ALA A 151 -11.28 -13.89 5.25
C ALA A 151 -10.10 -14.71 5.82
N LYS A 152 -10.35 -15.99 6.20
CA LYS A 152 -9.31 -16.90 6.68
C LYS A 152 -8.18 -17.08 5.66
N ARG A 153 -8.50 -17.23 4.38
CA ARG A 153 -7.49 -17.37 3.31
C ARG A 153 -6.68 -16.10 3.13
N VAL A 154 -7.34 -14.93 3.20
CA VAL A 154 -6.66 -13.63 3.13
C VAL A 154 -5.71 -13.45 4.30
N PHE A 155 -6.12 -13.78 5.52
CA PHE A 155 -5.25 -13.71 6.69
C PHE A 155 -4.04 -14.65 6.60
N GLN A 156 -4.21 -15.87 6.07
CA GLN A 156 -3.10 -16.77 5.81
C GLN A 156 -2.11 -16.15 4.80
N TYR A 157 -2.62 -15.56 3.73
CA TYR A 157 -1.80 -14.86 2.75
C TYR A 157 -1.04 -13.68 3.37
N VAL A 158 -1.72 -12.81 4.14
CA VAL A 158 -1.10 -11.69 4.85
C VAL A 158 0.02 -12.18 5.78
N GLN A 159 -0.18 -13.31 6.47
CA GLN A 159 0.87 -13.89 7.31
C GLN A 159 2.09 -14.37 6.50
N VAL A 160 1.88 -15.03 5.36
CA VAL A 160 2.98 -15.44 4.49
C VAL A 160 3.73 -14.23 3.95
N MET A 161 3.01 -13.17 3.55
CA MET A 161 3.63 -11.92 3.10
C MET A 161 4.45 -11.26 4.22
N ARG A 162 4.01 -11.32 5.47
CA ARG A 162 4.80 -10.86 6.62
C ARG A 162 6.09 -11.66 6.80
N PHE A 163 6.05 -12.98 6.63
CA PHE A 163 7.29 -13.79 6.66
C PHE A 163 8.23 -13.40 5.51
N ALA A 164 7.71 -13.24 4.29
CA ALA A 164 8.49 -12.78 3.15
C ALA A 164 9.10 -11.39 3.40
N THR A 165 8.32 -10.46 3.98
CA THR A 165 8.79 -9.13 4.39
C THR A 165 9.99 -9.21 5.34
N ARG A 166 9.95 -10.12 6.33
CA ARG A 166 11.06 -10.32 7.27
C ARG A 166 12.29 -10.93 6.61
N ILE A 167 12.10 -11.96 5.78
CA ILE A 167 13.18 -12.60 5.03
C ILE A 167 13.86 -11.61 4.10
N ALA A 168 13.07 -10.82 3.37
CA ALA A 168 13.56 -9.80 2.45
C ALA A 168 14.15 -8.57 3.15
N ARG A 169 13.98 -8.44 4.48
CA ARG A 169 14.26 -7.21 5.25
C ARG A 169 13.59 -5.98 4.61
N ALA A 170 12.37 -6.15 4.13
CA ALA A 170 11.60 -5.16 3.38
C ALA A 170 10.69 -4.30 4.28
N VAL A 171 10.14 -3.24 3.70
CA VAL A 171 8.92 -2.58 4.18
C VAL A 171 7.79 -2.98 3.26
N THR A 172 6.70 -3.52 3.80
CA THR A 172 5.48 -3.79 3.05
C THR A 172 4.44 -2.74 3.41
N LEU A 173 3.86 -2.09 2.40
CA LEU A 173 2.73 -1.17 2.52
C LEU A 173 1.49 -1.90 2.00
N ALA A 174 0.43 -1.99 2.80
CA ALA A 174 -0.84 -2.58 2.39
C ALA A 174 -1.98 -1.61 2.69
N ALA A 175 -2.71 -1.18 1.65
CA ALA A 175 -3.92 -0.38 1.84
C ALA A 175 -5.11 -1.28 2.18
N LEU A 176 -5.96 -0.82 3.11
CA LEU A 176 -7.26 -1.41 3.43
C LEU A 176 -8.33 -0.33 3.43
N HIS A 177 -9.41 -0.55 2.67
CA HIS A 177 -10.58 0.31 2.72
C HIS A 177 -11.44 -0.09 3.92
N THR A 178 -11.51 0.79 4.91
CA THR A 178 -12.45 0.65 6.03
C THR A 178 -13.87 0.98 5.57
N GLU A 179 -14.87 0.53 6.33
CA GLU A 179 -16.30 0.70 6.03
C GLU A 179 -16.78 -0.12 4.80
N VAL A 180 -15.91 -0.94 4.21
CA VAL A 180 -16.21 -1.84 3.08
C VAL A 180 -16.21 -3.29 3.51
N VAL A 181 -15.41 -3.62 4.52
CA VAL A 181 -15.32 -4.94 5.14
C VAL A 181 -15.81 -4.87 6.59
N ASP A 182 -16.11 -6.01 7.19
CA ASP A 182 -16.52 -6.06 8.59
C ASP A 182 -15.44 -5.49 9.51
N VAL A 183 -15.84 -4.81 10.59
CA VAL A 183 -14.94 -4.24 11.60
C VAL A 183 -14.01 -5.30 12.21
N SER A 184 -14.46 -6.55 12.31
CA SER A 184 -13.64 -7.67 12.76
C SER A 184 -12.44 -7.92 11.82
N ILE A 185 -12.64 -7.80 10.51
CA ILE A 185 -11.61 -7.92 9.49
C ILE A 185 -10.62 -6.74 9.57
N GLU A 186 -11.14 -5.52 9.73
CA GLU A 186 -10.31 -4.32 9.93
C GLU A 186 -9.40 -4.48 11.15
N ASN A 187 -9.97 -4.87 12.30
CA ASN A 187 -9.24 -5.09 13.53
C ASN A 187 -8.20 -6.22 13.42
N ALA A 188 -8.57 -7.34 12.78
CA ALA A 188 -7.65 -8.46 12.58
C ALA A 188 -6.49 -8.05 11.67
N THR A 189 -6.75 -7.31 10.58
CA THR A 189 -5.71 -6.79 9.68
C THR A 189 -4.79 -5.81 10.41
N ALA A 190 -5.35 -4.89 11.21
CA ALA A 190 -4.57 -3.97 12.04
C ALA A 190 -3.69 -4.71 13.04
N ASN A 191 -4.18 -5.80 13.65
CA ASN A 191 -3.41 -6.61 14.60
C ASN A 191 -2.25 -7.36 13.93
N LEU A 192 -2.41 -7.80 12.70
CA LEU A 192 -1.34 -8.45 11.94
C LEU A 192 -0.24 -7.50 11.49
N ALA A 193 -0.51 -6.22 11.30
CA ALA A 193 0.49 -5.24 10.86
C ALA A 193 1.49 -4.90 11.98
N ASP A 194 2.74 -4.60 11.62
CA ASP A 194 3.75 -4.08 12.54
C ASP A 194 3.57 -2.57 12.79
N GLY A 195 2.98 -1.86 11.82
CA GLY A 195 2.57 -0.46 11.92
C GLY A 195 1.19 -0.23 11.32
N VAL A 196 0.46 0.73 11.89
CA VAL A 196 -0.89 1.10 11.43
C VAL A 196 -0.98 2.61 11.31
N VAL A 197 -1.29 3.07 10.10
CA VAL A 197 -1.58 4.47 9.78
C VAL A 197 -3.04 4.56 9.38
N GLU A 198 -3.80 5.32 10.12
CA GLU A 198 -5.22 5.58 9.87
C GLU A 198 -5.39 6.92 9.16
N MET A 199 -6.16 6.94 8.09
CA MET A 199 -6.56 8.14 7.37
C MET A 199 -8.07 8.25 7.39
N ARG A 200 -8.61 9.39 7.84
CA ARG A 200 -10.05 9.67 7.89
C ARG A 200 -10.37 10.90 7.05
N LYS A 201 -11.47 10.86 6.31
CA LYS A 201 -11.97 12.03 5.59
C LYS A 201 -12.45 13.10 6.58
N ARG A 202 -12.30 14.35 6.20
CA ARG A 202 -13.00 15.46 6.86
C ARG A 202 -14.44 15.52 6.33
N THR A 203 -15.40 15.46 7.24
CA THR A 203 -16.82 15.64 6.93
C THR A 203 -17.18 17.12 7.05
N GLY A 204 -17.85 17.72 6.05
CA GLY A 204 -18.49 19.03 6.16
C GLY A 204 -17.94 20.19 5.32
N GLU A 205 -16.80 20.09 4.64
CA GLU A 205 -16.32 21.14 3.73
C GLU A 205 -16.15 20.62 2.30
N VAL A 206 -16.91 21.19 1.37
CA VAL A 206 -17.07 20.72 -0.01
C VAL A 206 -15.88 21.04 -0.91
N LEU A 207 -14.96 21.91 -0.50
CA LEU A 207 -13.94 22.48 -1.40
C LEU A 207 -12.51 21.91 -1.26
N LEU A 208 -12.18 21.19 -0.19
CA LEU A 208 -10.81 20.69 0.01
C LEU A 208 -10.80 19.18 0.22
N LYS A 209 -10.19 18.46 -0.73
CA LYS A 209 -9.89 17.03 -0.56
C LYS A 209 -8.85 16.87 0.55
N GLY A 210 -9.22 16.29 1.68
CA GLY A 210 -8.31 16.11 2.80
C GLY A 210 -8.97 15.40 3.98
N GLY A 211 -8.24 15.35 5.08
CA GLY A 211 -8.70 14.64 6.26
C GLY A 211 -7.73 14.71 7.43
N THR A 212 -7.74 13.66 8.23
CA THR A 212 -6.83 13.48 9.35
C THR A 212 -6.05 12.20 9.19
N LEU A 213 -4.76 12.25 9.51
CA LEU A 213 -3.87 11.10 9.57
C LEU A 213 -3.44 10.89 11.02
N LYS A 214 -3.49 9.63 11.46
CA LYS A 214 -3.05 9.22 12.78
C LYS A 214 -2.19 7.95 12.65
N VAL A 215 -1.04 7.94 13.30
CA VAL A 215 -0.25 6.72 13.45
C VAL A 215 -0.72 6.02 14.74
N LEU A 216 -1.43 4.91 14.60
CA LEU A 216 -1.97 4.16 15.72
C LEU A 216 -0.90 3.27 16.38
N ARG A 217 0.02 2.77 15.57
CA ARG A 217 1.15 1.93 16.00
C ARG A 217 2.28 2.02 14.98
N MET A 218 3.52 1.95 15.45
CA MET A 218 4.71 1.87 14.57
C MET A 218 5.82 1.06 15.25
N GLY A 219 5.81 -0.24 15.01
CA GLY A 219 6.78 -1.17 15.61
C GLY A 219 6.73 -1.15 17.14
N ARG A 220 7.89 -1.02 17.77
CA ARG A 220 8.02 -0.90 19.24
C ARG A 220 8.08 0.54 19.72
N ASN A 221 8.06 1.51 18.80
CA ASN A 221 8.16 2.91 19.18
C ASN A 221 6.83 3.39 19.77
N VAL A 222 6.92 4.20 20.80
CA VAL A 222 5.77 4.96 21.29
C VAL A 222 5.45 6.03 20.25
N THR A 223 4.34 5.86 19.56
CA THR A 223 3.85 6.87 18.62
C THR A 223 2.94 7.86 19.35
N PRO A 224 3.06 9.17 19.07
CA PRO A 224 2.11 10.12 19.60
C PRO A 224 0.69 9.75 19.15
N SER A 225 -0.25 9.66 20.10
CA SER A 225 -1.65 9.34 19.79
C SER A 225 -2.40 10.48 19.07
N ARG A 226 -1.69 11.55 18.69
CA ARG A 226 -2.25 12.75 18.07
C ARG A 226 -2.45 12.54 16.58
N GLY A 227 -3.57 13.04 16.05
CA GLY A 227 -3.83 13.12 14.61
C GLY A 227 -3.29 14.43 14.03
N TYR A 228 -3.11 14.46 12.73
CA TYR A 228 -2.69 15.63 11.97
C TYR A 228 -3.62 15.83 10.78
N TYR A 229 -3.96 17.08 10.48
CA TYR A 229 -4.70 17.39 9.27
C TYR A 229 -3.80 17.24 8.05
N TYR A 230 -4.38 16.76 6.96
CA TYR A 230 -3.76 16.76 5.64
C TYR A 230 -4.72 17.26 4.57
N GLN A 231 -4.15 17.76 3.49
CA GLN A 231 -4.83 18.11 2.25
C GLN A 231 -4.20 17.35 1.09
N ILE A 232 -5.03 16.92 0.15
CA ILE A 232 -4.58 16.32 -1.10
C ILE A 232 -4.53 17.44 -2.14
N THR A 233 -3.35 17.67 -2.69
CA THR A 233 -3.08 18.66 -3.73
C THR A 233 -2.62 17.97 -5.01
N ASN A 234 -2.48 18.73 -6.09
CA ASN A 234 -1.88 18.22 -7.34
C ASN A 234 -0.39 17.84 -7.17
N GLN A 235 0.25 18.26 -6.09
CA GLN A 235 1.66 17.96 -5.79
C GLN A 235 1.84 16.85 -4.74
N GLY A 236 0.75 16.23 -4.29
CA GLY A 236 0.76 15.18 -3.25
C GLY A 236 0.02 15.61 -1.98
N ILE A 237 0.41 15.04 -0.85
CA ILE A 237 -0.22 15.27 0.44
C ILE A 237 0.54 16.32 1.24
N VAL A 238 -0.15 17.38 1.61
CA VAL A 238 0.39 18.44 2.48
C VAL A 238 -0.18 18.29 3.89
N PHE A 239 0.70 18.19 4.87
CA PHE A 239 0.31 18.04 6.28
C PHE A 239 0.33 19.37 7.02
N SER A 240 -0.62 19.53 7.95
CA SER A 240 -0.57 20.61 8.93
C SER A 240 0.50 20.32 9.99
N ASN A 241 1.27 21.32 10.36
CA ASN A 241 2.25 21.18 11.45
C ASN A 241 1.60 21.18 12.85
N THR A 242 0.31 21.52 12.94
CA THR A 242 -0.43 21.58 14.21
C THR A 242 -1.14 20.23 14.43
N PRO A 243 -0.85 19.55 15.53
CA PRO A 243 -1.57 18.33 15.87
C PRO A 243 -3.03 18.66 16.25
N LEU A 244 -3.89 17.66 16.07
CA LEU A 244 -5.25 17.69 16.64
C LEU A 244 -5.19 17.67 18.17
N ILE A 245 -5.98 18.51 18.81
CA ILE A 245 -6.13 18.56 20.26
C ILE A 245 -6.94 17.36 20.74
#